data_19f8967cb180b8e2e9d294868151c1f0
#
_entry.id   19f8967cb180b8e2e9d294868151c1f0
#
_cell.length_a   1.000
_cell.length_b   1.000
_cell.length_c   1.000
_cell.angle_alpha   90.00
_cell.angle_beta   90.00
_cell.angle_gamma   90.00
#
_symmetry.space_group_name_H-M   'P 1'
#
loop_
_entity.id
_entity.type
_entity.pdbx_description
1 polymer ?
#
loop_
_entity_poly.entity_id
_entity_poly.type
_entity_poly.pdbx_seq_one_letter_code
_entity_poly.pdbx_strand_id
1 'polypeptide(L)'
;MTTRALLNAEAAVAKLTAFLREPVLTDRDRAGVIQAFEFTFEATWKLLKHAAEREGLDAESPKRALIAAHKLGHVRDEGLWLEMLQDRNLTSHVYHSELADRIFAAIDMRYAAALTDAVERVSIALR
;
A
#
# COMPACT_ATOMS: atom_id res chain seq x y z
N MET A 1 16.49 -14.73 -4.28
CA MET A 1 17.26 -13.49 -4.16
C MET A 1 16.35 -12.33 -3.83
N THR A 2 16.71 -11.56 -2.81
CA THR A 2 15.89 -10.43 -2.35
C THR A 2 16.14 -9.21 -3.23
N THR A 3 15.06 -8.60 -3.75
CA THR A 3 15.16 -7.41 -4.60
C THR A 3 15.07 -6.15 -3.76
N ARG A 4 15.56 -5.04 -4.31
CA ARG A 4 15.42 -3.73 -3.66
C ARG A 4 13.95 -3.36 -3.49
N ALA A 5 13.11 -3.67 -4.49
CA ALA A 5 11.68 -3.38 -4.41
C ALA A 5 11.04 -4.09 -3.21
N LEU A 6 11.40 -5.36 -2.97
CA LEU A 6 10.88 -6.11 -1.84
C LEU A 6 11.36 -5.53 -0.51
N LEU A 7 12.66 -5.20 -0.42
CA LEU A 7 13.22 -4.60 0.80
C LEU A 7 12.54 -3.27 1.12
N ASN A 8 12.33 -2.43 0.11
CA ASN A 8 11.67 -1.13 0.29
C ASN A 8 10.22 -1.31 0.78
N ALA A 9 9.49 -2.25 0.19
CA ALA A 9 8.10 -2.49 0.58
C ALA A 9 8.01 -3.06 1.99
N GLU A 10 8.90 -3.98 2.35
CA GLU A 10 8.93 -4.54 3.70
C GLU A 10 9.24 -3.47 4.75
N ALA A 11 10.20 -2.59 4.47
CA ALA A 11 10.54 -1.51 5.37
C ALA A 11 9.40 -0.51 5.52
N ALA A 12 8.71 -0.19 4.42
CA ALA A 12 7.57 0.74 4.45
C ALA A 12 6.39 0.17 5.25
N VAL A 13 6.07 -1.10 5.06
CA VAL A 13 5.01 -1.78 5.82
C VAL A 13 5.36 -1.80 7.31
N ALA A 14 6.61 -2.07 7.65
CA ALA A 14 7.05 -2.09 9.05
C ALA A 14 6.87 -0.72 9.70
N LYS A 15 7.20 0.34 9.00
CA LYS A 15 7.05 1.72 9.51
C LYS A 15 5.58 2.07 9.70
N LEU A 16 4.73 1.77 8.71
CA LEU A 16 3.29 2.04 8.82
C LEU A 16 2.69 1.27 10.01
N THR A 17 3.04 0.01 10.15
CA THR A 17 2.57 -0.82 11.27
C THR A 17 3.01 -0.23 12.60
N ALA A 18 4.26 0.22 12.70
CA ALA A 18 4.77 0.84 13.93
C ALA A 18 4.01 2.13 14.26
N PHE A 19 3.74 2.96 13.26
CA PHE A 19 2.98 4.20 13.47
C PHE A 19 1.56 3.91 13.96
N LEU A 20 0.92 2.87 13.43
CA LEU A 20 -0.45 2.51 13.83
C LEU A 20 -0.53 1.89 15.23
N ARG A 21 0.59 1.45 15.80
CA ARG A 21 0.64 0.97 17.19
C ARG A 21 0.65 2.11 18.20
N GLU A 22 1.08 3.30 17.77
CA GLU A 22 1.09 4.47 18.63
C GLU A 22 -0.28 5.14 18.62
N PRO A 23 -0.70 5.75 19.75
CA PRO A 23 -1.96 6.48 19.77
C PRO A 23 -1.93 7.66 18.80
N VAL A 24 -3.01 7.84 18.06
CA VAL A 24 -3.17 8.98 17.15
C VAL A 24 -4.04 10.00 17.85
N LEU A 25 -3.39 10.98 18.48
CA LEU A 25 -4.04 11.96 19.35
C LEU A 25 -4.16 13.34 18.74
N THR A 26 -3.37 13.65 17.71
CA THR A 26 -3.34 14.99 17.12
C THR A 26 -3.41 14.90 15.60
N ASP A 27 -3.68 16.05 14.98
CA ASP A 27 -3.63 16.16 13.51
C ASP A 27 -2.25 15.81 12.96
N ARG A 28 -1.21 16.12 13.73
CA ARG A 28 0.16 15.77 13.34
C ARG A 28 0.36 14.27 13.34
N ASP A 29 -0.13 13.58 14.35
CA ASP A 29 -0.04 12.12 14.41
C ASP A 29 -0.76 11.48 13.22
N ARG A 30 -1.97 11.97 12.92
CA ARG A 30 -2.76 11.48 11.79
C ARG A 30 -2.05 11.74 10.47
N ALA A 31 -1.50 12.94 10.30
CA ALA A 31 -0.76 13.29 9.09
C ALA A 31 0.45 12.39 8.89
N GLY A 32 1.13 12.02 9.98
CA GLY A 32 2.24 11.08 9.93
C GLY A 32 1.84 9.70 9.43
N VAL A 33 0.69 9.19 9.89
CA VAL A 33 0.16 7.90 9.42
C VAL A 33 -0.19 7.97 7.94
N ILE A 34 -0.84 9.05 7.51
CA ILE A 34 -1.22 9.21 6.10
C ILE A 34 0.03 9.26 5.22
N GLN A 35 1.07 9.98 5.63
CA GLN A 35 2.32 10.02 4.89
C GLN A 35 2.99 8.65 4.82
N ALA A 36 3.01 7.92 5.92
CA ALA A 36 3.54 6.55 5.93
C ALA A 36 2.76 5.64 4.98
N PHE A 37 1.43 5.81 4.92
CA PHE A 37 0.58 5.11 3.97
C PHE A 37 0.97 5.44 2.52
N GLU A 38 1.17 6.72 2.21
CA GLU A 38 1.59 7.13 0.85
C GLU A 38 2.88 6.43 0.44
N PHE A 39 3.88 6.42 1.31
CA PHE A 39 5.16 5.76 1.03
C PHE A 39 4.99 4.25 0.90
N THR A 40 4.15 3.65 1.73
CA THR A 40 3.91 2.20 1.70
C THR A 40 3.19 1.80 0.42
N PHE A 41 2.17 2.55 0.03
CA PHE A 41 1.47 2.27 -1.23
C PHE A 41 2.42 2.36 -2.41
N GLU A 42 3.24 3.42 -2.45
CA GLU A 42 4.20 3.63 -3.55
C GLU A 42 5.19 2.47 -3.65
N ALA A 43 5.77 2.07 -2.53
CA ALA A 43 6.72 0.96 -2.50
C ALA A 43 6.05 -0.37 -2.88
N THR A 44 4.80 -0.56 -2.44
CA THR A 44 4.09 -1.81 -2.69
C THR A 44 3.67 -1.95 -4.15
N TRP A 45 3.12 -0.90 -4.78
CA TRP A 45 2.72 -1.06 -6.17
C TRP A 45 3.94 -1.26 -7.08
N LYS A 46 5.08 -0.66 -6.74
CA LYS A 46 6.34 -0.90 -7.48
C LYS A 46 6.81 -2.35 -7.32
N LEU A 47 6.63 -2.93 -6.15
CA LEU A 47 6.91 -4.34 -5.93
C LEU A 47 5.98 -5.22 -6.77
N LEU A 48 4.68 -4.90 -6.78
CA LEU A 48 3.70 -5.63 -7.59
C LEU A 48 4.03 -5.53 -9.07
N LYS A 49 4.45 -4.35 -9.52
CA LYS A 49 4.91 -4.15 -10.90
C LYS A 49 6.10 -5.07 -11.22
N HIS A 50 7.09 -5.11 -10.34
CA HIS A 50 8.26 -5.96 -10.53
C HIS A 50 7.87 -7.44 -10.66
N ALA A 51 7.01 -7.91 -9.76
CA ALA A 51 6.55 -9.29 -9.78
C ALA A 51 5.75 -9.61 -11.06
N ALA A 52 4.91 -8.67 -11.50
CA ALA A 52 4.11 -8.86 -12.71
C ALA A 52 4.98 -8.91 -13.97
N GLU A 53 5.95 -8.02 -14.06
CA GLU A 53 6.86 -7.96 -15.22
C GLU A 53 7.72 -9.21 -15.34
N ARG A 54 8.07 -9.83 -14.22
CA ARG A 54 8.78 -11.12 -14.23
C ARG A 54 7.95 -12.21 -14.89
N GLU A 55 6.63 -12.10 -14.84
CA GLU A 55 5.70 -13.06 -15.46
C GLU A 55 5.26 -12.60 -16.85
N GLY A 56 5.87 -11.55 -17.39
CA GLY A 56 5.56 -11.05 -18.72
C GLY A 56 4.27 -10.24 -18.80
N LEU A 57 3.73 -9.78 -17.68
CA LEU A 57 2.49 -9.01 -17.67
C LEU A 57 2.78 -7.51 -17.69
N ASP A 58 1.89 -6.75 -18.35
CA ASP A 58 1.96 -5.30 -18.39
C ASP A 58 1.55 -4.73 -17.02
N ALA A 59 2.38 -3.85 -16.46
CA ALA A 59 2.14 -3.24 -15.17
C ALA A 59 2.69 -1.82 -15.13
N GLU A 60 2.55 -1.07 -16.22
CA GLU A 60 3.17 0.25 -16.37
C GLU A 60 2.57 1.35 -15.49
N SER A 61 1.39 1.14 -14.95
CA SER A 61 0.74 2.12 -14.08
C SER A 61 0.29 1.42 -12.80
N PRO A 62 0.03 2.17 -11.72
CA PRO A 62 -0.49 1.55 -10.51
C PRO A 62 -1.73 0.70 -10.77
N LYS A 63 -2.70 1.20 -11.54
CA LYS A 63 -3.91 0.45 -11.83
C LYS A 63 -3.61 -0.85 -12.57
N ARG A 64 -2.74 -0.81 -13.60
CA ARG A 64 -2.37 -2.02 -14.34
C ARG A 64 -1.61 -3.00 -13.47
N ALA A 65 -0.74 -2.50 -12.59
CA ALA A 65 0.00 -3.36 -11.66
C ALA A 65 -0.95 -4.07 -10.69
N LEU A 66 -1.99 -3.39 -10.21
CA LEU A 66 -2.99 -3.98 -9.31
C LEU A 66 -3.80 -5.06 -10.02
N ILE A 67 -4.20 -4.82 -11.27
CA ILE A 67 -4.94 -5.80 -12.05
C ILE A 67 -4.07 -7.05 -12.29
N ALA A 68 -2.81 -6.86 -12.67
CA ALA A 68 -1.88 -7.96 -12.86
C ALA A 68 -1.63 -8.73 -11.56
N ALA A 69 -1.48 -8.01 -10.45
CA ALA A 69 -1.27 -8.62 -9.14
C ALA A 69 -2.45 -9.49 -8.71
N HIS A 70 -3.66 -9.05 -9.03
CA HIS A 70 -4.86 -9.84 -8.74
C HIS A 70 -4.86 -11.14 -9.54
N LYS A 71 -4.49 -11.08 -10.82
CA LYS A 71 -4.37 -12.28 -11.65
C LYS A 71 -3.35 -13.26 -11.10
N LEU A 72 -2.25 -12.76 -10.54
CA LEU A 72 -1.18 -13.59 -9.99
C LEU A 72 -1.44 -14.07 -8.56
N GLY A 73 -2.53 -13.62 -7.96
CA GLY A 73 -2.88 -14.00 -6.58
C GLY A 73 -2.14 -13.24 -5.50
N HIS A 74 -1.44 -12.16 -5.85
CA HIS A 74 -0.73 -11.32 -4.86
C HIS A 74 -1.68 -10.36 -4.15
N VAL A 75 -2.78 -10.01 -4.78
CA VAL A 75 -3.81 -9.13 -4.26
C VAL A 75 -5.12 -9.90 -4.23
N ARG A 76 -5.77 -9.99 -3.07
CA ARG A 76 -6.99 -10.77 -2.90
C ARG A 76 -8.23 -10.05 -3.38
N ASP A 77 -8.35 -8.79 -3.04
CA ASP A 77 -9.56 -7.99 -3.27
C ASP A 77 -9.22 -6.83 -4.19
N GLU A 78 -9.46 -7.02 -5.48
CA GLU A 78 -9.16 -5.99 -6.49
C GLU A 78 -9.92 -4.71 -6.20
N GLY A 79 -11.19 -4.81 -5.81
CA GLY A 79 -12.01 -3.64 -5.51
C GLY A 79 -11.46 -2.81 -4.36
N LEU A 80 -11.00 -3.46 -3.30
CA LEU A 80 -10.37 -2.78 -2.17
C LEU A 80 -9.12 -2.04 -2.62
N TRP A 81 -8.29 -2.66 -3.45
CA TRP A 81 -7.06 -2.04 -3.91
C TRP A 81 -7.31 -0.86 -4.85
N LEU A 82 -8.36 -0.94 -5.68
CA LEU A 82 -8.74 0.20 -6.53
C LEU A 82 -9.26 1.36 -5.67
N GLU A 83 -10.01 1.06 -4.61
CA GLU A 83 -10.43 2.07 -3.64
C GLU A 83 -9.22 2.68 -2.93
N MET A 84 -8.25 1.87 -2.54
CA MET A 84 -7.00 2.32 -1.93
C MET A 84 -6.23 3.25 -2.86
N LEU A 85 -6.13 2.90 -4.14
CA LEU A 85 -5.47 3.75 -5.13
C LEU A 85 -6.18 5.10 -5.24
N GLN A 86 -7.51 5.11 -5.27
CA GLN A 86 -8.29 6.33 -5.32
C GLN A 86 -8.01 7.20 -4.09
N ASP A 87 -8.02 6.60 -2.90
CA ASP A 87 -7.73 7.33 -1.66
C ASP A 87 -6.28 7.83 -1.62
N ARG A 88 -5.33 7.03 -2.13
CA ARG A 88 -3.94 7.48 -2.25
C ARG A 88 -3.86 8.76 -3.09
N ASN A 89 -4.62 8.82 -4.18
CA ASN A 89 -4.64 10.02 -5.04
C ASN A 89 -5.27 11.22 -4.34
N LEU A 90 -6.13 10.99 -3.35
CA LEU A 90 -6.77 12.07 -2.59
C LEU A 90 -5.91 12.57 -1.42
N THR A 91 -4.81 11.90 -1.08
CA THR A 91 -4.01 12.31 0.09
C THR A 91 -3.38 13.69 -0.07
N SER A 92 -3.28 14.22 -1.28
CA SER A 92 -2.82 15.60 -1.51
C SER A 92 -3.85 16.65 -1.04
N HIS A 93 -5.06 16.22 -0.70
CA HIS A 93 -6.16 17.11 -0.27
C HIS A 93 -6.54 16.94 1.21
N VAL A 94 -5.68 16.29 2.02
CA VAL A 94 -6.00 15.99 3.43
C VAL A 94 -5.95 17.20 4.37
N TYR A 95 -5.79 18.40 3.83
CA TYR A 95 -6.03 19.62 4.59
C TYR A 95 -7.50 19.76 5.01
N HIS A 96 -8.42 19.04 4.37
CA HIS A 96 -9.80 18.89 4.84
C HIS A 96 -9.86 17.80 5.91
N SER A 97 -10.20 18.18 7.14
CA SER A 97 -10.15 17.25 8.26
C SER A 97 -11.08 16.04 8.11
N GLU A 98 -12.26 16.23 7.50
CA GLU A 98 -13.18 15.13 7.27
C GLU A 98 -12.59 14.08 6.32
N LEU A 99 -11.93 14.52 5.26
CA LEU A 99 -11.26 13.62 4.32
C LEU A 99 -10.10 12.90 5.01
N ALA A 100 -9.32 13.62 5.79
CA ALA A 100 -8.20 13.04 6.53
C ALA A 100 -8.68 11.98 7.51
N ASP A 101 -9.77 12.25 8.24
CA ASP A 101 -10.36 11.28 9.16
C ASP A 101 -10.83 10.02 8.45
N ARG A 102 -11.50 10.19 7.31
CA ARG A 102 -12.00 9.06 6.54
C ARG A 102 -10.86 8.18 6.00
N ILE A 103 -9.84 8.82 5.43
CA ILE A 103 -8.68 8.10 4.87
C ILE A 103 -7.92 7.40 6.00
N PHE A 104 -7.70 8.09 7.13
CA PHE A 104 -7.04 7.47 8.27
C PHE A 104 -7.78 6.22 8.75
N ALA A 105 -9.10 6.31 8.88
CA ALA A 105 -9.92 5.17 9.31
C ALA A 105 -9.79 4.00 8.34
N ALA A 106 -9.79 4.27 7.04
CA ALA A 106 -9.61 3.23 6.03
C ALA A 106 -8.22 2.58 6.11
N ILE A 107 -7.18 3.38 6.34
CA ILE A 107 -5.81 2.87 6.51
C ILE A 107 -5.76 1.93 7.71
N ASP A 108 -6.28 2.38 8.85
CA ASP A 108 -6.24 1.63 10.10
C ASP A 108 -7.05 0.34 10.03
N MET A 109 -8.24 0.40 9.45
CA MET A 109 -9.18 -0.72 9.47
C MET A 109 -9.00 -1.70 8.31
N ARG A 110 -8.50 -1.25 7.15
CA ARG A 110 -8.48 -2.09 5.94
C ARG A 110 -7.17 -2.05 5.16
N TYR A 111 -6.62 -0.88 4.91
CA TYR A 111 -5.50 -0.74 3.96
C TYR A 111 -4.19 -1.28 4.49
N ALA A 112 -3.87 -1.05 5.75
CA ALA A 112 -2.61 -1.53 6.32
C ALA A 112 -2.53 -3.06 6.27
N ALA A 113 -3.63 -3.74 6.59
CA ALA A 113 -3.68 -5.20 6.52
C ALA A 113 -3.52 -5.70 5.08
N ALA A 114 -4.18 -5.03 4.13
CA ALA A 114 -4.08 -5.41 2.71
C ALA A 114 -2.65 -5.24 2.18
N LEU A 115 -2.00 -4.14 2.54
CA LEU A 115 -0.61 -3.88 2.14
C LEU A 115 0.33 -4.93 2.72
N THR A 116 0.17 -5.25 4.00
CA THR A 116 0.98 -6.28 4.65
C THR A 116 0.80 -7.64 3.98
N ASP A 117 -0.46 -8.01 3.71
CA ASP A 117 -0.77 -9.29 3.06
C ASP A 117 -0.13 -9.39 1.66
N ALA A 118 -0.24 -8.33 0.87
CA ALA A 118 0.31 -8.34 -0.49
C ALA A 118 1.84 -8.47 -0.48
N VAL A 119 2.52 -7.73 0.40
CA VAL A 119 3.98 -7.81 0.51
C VAL A 119 4.43 -9.22 0.92
N GLU A 120 3.72 -9.83 1.88
CA GLU A 120 4.03 -11.20 2.30
C GLU A 120 3.85 -12.20 1.16
N ARG A 121 2.75 -12.07 0.40
CA ARG A 121 2.48 -12.97 -0.73
C ARG A 121 3.56 -12.87 -1.79
N VAL A 122 3.96 -11.65 -2.13
CA VAL A 122 5.03 -11.46 -3.12
C VAL A 122 6.35 -11.98 -2.57
N SER A 123 6.64 -11.76 -1.30
CA SER A 123 7.87 -12.26 -0.68
C SER A 123 7.97 -13.78 -0.83
N ILE A 124 6.88 -14.49 -0.59
CA ILE A 124 6.83 -15.94 -0.76
C ILE A 124 7.03 -16.31 -2.23
N ALA A 125 6.36 -15.62 -3.14
CA ALA A 125 6.42 -15.91 -4.57
C ALA A 125 7.81 -15.67 -5.17
N LEU A 126 8.58 -14.73 -4.62
CA LEU A 126 9.92 -14.39 -5.11
C LEU A 126 11.05 -15.25 -4.52
N ARG A 127 10.71 -16.13 -3.58
CA ARG A 127 11.72 -17.02 -2.98
C ARG A 127 12.22 -18.11 -3.93
#